data_56ea20fc1be2e10fa7575008b2fa0da4
#
_entry.id   56ea20fc1be2e10fa7575008b2fa0da4
#
_cell.length_a   1.000
_cell.length_b   1.000
_cell.length_c   1.000
_cell.angle_alpha   90.00
_cell.angle_beta   90.00
_cell.angle_gamma   90.00
#
_symmetry.space_group_name_H-M   'P 1'
#
loop_
_entity.id
_entity.type
_entity.pdbx_description
1 polymer ?
#
loop_
_entity_poly.entity_id
_entity_poly.type
_entity_poly.pdbx_seq_one_letter_code
_entity_poly.pdbx_strand_id
1 'polypeptide(L)'
;MKVIIIGGGWAGCAAALTAKKAGAEVHIYEKTDLLLGLGNVGGIMRNNGRYTAAEELIALGGGDLIKLTDKCARHKDIDFPGHKHATLYDVNKIEGVVRDYLKEKGINLHMEKRVMDVDFENNKINGLLLSDYTYVKGDVFIETTGTTGPMGNCLRYGNGCSMCILRCPAFGPRISISARCGVSDIQGERNDDVLGAFSGSCKLAKESLSDDIRNKLDKDGVVVLRVPAEDINYGKLNTKVCQQYALKEFAENVVLLDTGHAKLMTTYYPLEKLRKIPGLEHAKYVDPYAGSKGNSIRYLSVAPRTNDMKVVGVNNLFCAGEKSGLFVGHTEAICTGSLAGHNAVRLMMGMHLLIFPSSIAIGDLIAYENEKAETREGRKDRYTFAGASYFKRMQELGLYTIHKDEIAERVKKLNLDNIFEQKLV
;
A
#
# COMPACT_ATOMS: atom_id res chain seq x y z
N MET A 1 18.41 21.50 -0.66
CA MET A 1 17.86 20.53 0.29
C MET A 1 17.49 19.26 -0.46
N LYS A 2 18.07 18.13 -0.05
CA LYS A 2 17.99 16.85 -0.76
C LYS A 2 17.21 15.82 0.07
N VAL A 3 16.06 15.38 -0.44
CA VAL A 3 15.23 14.33 0.17
C VAL A 3 15.51 13.02 -0.55
N ILE A 4 15.88 11.99 0.20
CA ILE A 4 16.15 10.63 -0.30
C ILE A 4 15.01 9.71 0.14
N ILE A 5 14.37 9.07 -0.83
CA ILE A 5 13.26 8.14 -0.60
C ILE A 5 13.72 6.74 -0.98
N ILE A 6 13.56 5.79 -0.05
CA ILE A 6 13.98 4.41 -0.21
C ILE A 6 12.73 3.55 -0.44
N GLY A 7 12.54 3.15 -1.70
CA GLY A 7 11.37 2.41 -2.18
C GLY A 7 10.41 3.27 -3.00
N GLY A 8 10.13 2.85 -4.22
CA GLY A 8 9.26 3.53 -5.19
C GLY A 8 7.81 3.02 -5.18
N GLY A 9 7.31 2.48 -4.05
CA GLY A 9 5.89 2.10 -3.90
C GLY A 9 4.95 3.31 -3.88
N TRP A 10 3.64 3.09 -3.72
CA TRP A 10 2.67 4.20 -3.60
C TRP A 10 3.07 5.26 -2.58
N ALA A 11 3.56 4.83 -1.41
CA ALA A 11 4.00 5.76 -0.36
C ALA A 11 5.23 6.57 -0.80
N GLY A 12 6.21 5.95 -1.44
CA GLY A 12 7.41 6.63 -1.93
C GLY A 12 7.11 7.64 -3.03
N CYS A 13 6.23 7.28 -3.98
CA CYS A 13 5.78 8.19 -5.03
C CYS A 13 5.00 9.39 -4.46
N ALA A 14 4.14 9.15 -3.45
CA ALA A 14 3.38 10.21 -2.77
C ALA A 14 4.30 11.15 -1.99
N ALA A 15 5.26 10.59 -1.22
CA ALA A 15 6.24 11.36 -0.49
C ALA A 15 7.10 12.23 -1.42
N ALA A 16 7.48 11.67 -2.58
CA ALA A 16 8.25 12.41 -3.58
C ALA A 16 7.48 13.63 -4.11
N LEU A 17 6.19 13.46 -4.42
CA LEU A 17 5.37 14.54 -4.94
C LEU A 17 5.20 15.68 -3.93
N THR A 18 4.87 15.37 -2.68
CA THR A 18 4.67 16.41 -1.66
C THR A 18 5.99 17.07 -1.23
N ALA A 19 7.10 16.34 -1.14
CA ALA A 19 8.41 16.92 -0.90
C ALA A 19 8.84 17.83 -2.07
N LYS A 20 8.54 17.45 -3.31
CA LYS A 20 8.83 18.26 -4.50
C LYS A 20 7.99 19.53 -4.54
N LYS A 21 6.69 19.46 -4.26
CA LYS A 21 5.81 20.63 -4.13
C LYS A 21 6.30 21.59 -3.05
N ALA A 22 6.77 21.06 -1.94
CA ALA A 22 7.36 21.86 -0.86
C ALA A 22 8.72 22.50 -1.24
N GLY A 23 9.31 22.17 -2.40
CA GLY A 23 10.50 22.82 -2.96
C GLY A 23 11.81 22.02 -2.87
N ALA A 24 11.79 20.78 -2.41
CA ALA A 24 13.00 19.97 -2.27
C ALA A 24 13.52 19.41 -3.61
N GLU A 25 14.83 19.12 -3.66
CA GLU A 25 15.42 18.18 -4.61
C GLU A 25 15.11 16.75 -4.14
N VAL A 26 14.44 15.95 -4.98
CA VAL A 26 13.89 14.65 -4.56
C VAL A 26 14.49 13.51 -5.40
N HIS A 27 14.94 12.45 -4.73
CA HIS A 27 15.48 11.24 -5.33
C HIS A 27 14.75 10.01 -4.77
N ILE A 28 14.23 9.15 -5.65
CA ILE A 28 13.69 7.84 -5.30
C ILE A 28 14.69 6.76 -5.69
N TYR A 29 15.08 5.91 -4.73
CA TYR A 29 15.87 4.71 -4.96
C TYR A 29 14.98 3.49 -4.85
N GLU A 30 14.68 2.85 -6.00
CA GLU A 30 13.87 1.65 -6.09
C GLU A 30 14.76 0.46 -6.45
N LYS A 31 14.59 -0.65 -5.71
CA LYS A 31 15.40 -1.86 -5.93
C LYS A 31 15.05 -2.61 -7.20
N THR A 32 13.83 -2.45 -7.71
CA THR A 32 13.34 -3.15 -8.90
C THR A 32 13.32 -2.25 -10.14
N ASP A 33 12.90 -2.81 -11.24
CA ASP A 33 12.69 -2.13 -12.52
C ASP A 33 11.32 -1.42 -12.63
N LEU A 34 10.44 -1.58 -11.61
CA LEU A 34 9.09 -1.02 -11.58
C LEU A 34 8.84 -0.19 -10.33
N LEU A 35 8.17 0.96 -10.50
CA LEU A 35 7.55 1.71 -9.41
C LEU A 35 6.28 1.02 -8.92
N LEU A 36 5.63 1.62 -7.93
CA LEU A 36 4.35 1.25 -7.32
C LEU A 36 4.34 -0.05 -6.50
N GLY A 37 5.38 -0.89 -6.58
CA GLY A 37 5.47 -2.11 -5.79
C GLY A 37 4.19 -2.96 -5.88
N LEU A 38 3.47 -3.16 -4.76
CA LEU A 38 2.19 -3.89 -4.72
C LEU A 38 1.06 -3.22 -5.50
N GLY A 39 1.22 -1.96 -5.92
CA GLY A 39 0.29 -1.26 -6.80
C GLY A 39 0.10 -1.96 -8.15
N ASN A 40 1.14 -2.65 -8.64
CA ASN A 40 1.11 -3.42 -9.89
C ASN A 40 0.22 -4.68 -9.82
N VAL A 41 -0.29 -5.02 -8.65
CA VAL A 41 -1.20 -6.17 -8.45
C VAL A 41 -2.50 -5.80 -7.73
N GLY A 42 -2.57 -4.61 -7.15
CA GLY A 42 -3.72 -4.17 -6.36
C GLY A 42 -4.96 -3.93 -7.20
N GLY A 43 -4.95 -2.88 -7.97
CA GLY A 43 -6.02 -2.56 -8.92
C GLY A 43 -7.28 -1.95 -8.30
N ILE A 44 -7.34 -1.70 -6.99
CA ILE A 44 -8.54 -1.23 -6.30
C ILE A 44 -8.24 0.05 -5.51
N MET A 45 -9.02 1.10 -5.75
CA MET A 45 -9.00 2.37 -5.01
C MET A 45 -10.43 2.75 -4.59
N ARG A 46 -10.57 3.73 -3.72
CA ARG A 46 -11.82 4.41 -3.32
C ARG A 46 -12.88 3.54 -2.65
N ASN A 47 -12.65 2.24 -2.46
CA ASN A 47 -13.66 1.39 -1.85
C ASN A 47 -13.90 1.72 -0.37
N ASN A 48 -15.18 1.85 0.02
CA ASN A 48 -15.63 2.17 1.38
C ASN A 48 -15.00 3.48 1.90
N GLY A 49 -14.45 3.49 3.11
CA GLY A 49 -13.82 4.68 3.71
C GLY A 49 -12.62 5.23 2.96
N ARG A 50 -12.01 4.44 2.03
CA ARG A 50 -10.99 4.97 1.12
C ARG A 50 -11.53 6.06 0.19
N TYR A 51 -12.85 6.08 -0.06
CA TYR A 51 -13.45 7.20 -0.80
C TYR A 51 -13.25 8.50 -0.04
N THR A 52 -13.64 8.53 1.23
CA THR A 52 -13.45 9.72 2.08
C THR A 52 -11.99 10.13 2.18
N ALA A 53 -11.10 9.19 2.50
CA ALA A 53 -9.67 9.48 2.66
C ALA A 53 -9.03 9.99 1.36
N ALA A 54 -9.45 9.48 0.19
CA ALA A 54 -8.98 9.97 -1.10
C ALA A 54 -9.43 11.42 -1.36
N GLU A 55 -10.67 11.77 -1.05
CA GLU A 55 -11.17 13.14 -1.19
C GLU A 55 -10.57 14.08 -0.13
N GLU A 56 -10.36 13.64 1.10
CA GLU A 56 -9.56 14.40 2.09
C GLU A 56 -8.16 14.70 1.55
N LEU A 57 -7.47 13.71 0.99
CA LEU A 57 -6.14 13.88 0.43
C LEU A 57 -6.13 14.85 -0.77
N ILE A 58 -7.18 14.83 -1.61
CA ILE A 58 -7.35 15.79 -2.70
C ILE A 58 -7.54 17.20 -2.14
N ALA A 59 -8.37 17.38 -1.13
CA ALA A 59 -8.60 18.67 -0.49
C ALA A 59 -7.34 19.21 0.21
N LEU A 60 -6.51 18.32 0.78
CA LEU A 60 -5.20 18.66 1.35
C LEU A 60 -4.15 19.04 0.28
N GLY A 61 -4.43 18.86 -1.03
CA GLY A 61 -3.49 19.14 -2.12
C GLY A 61 -2.51 17.99 -2.43
N GLY A 62 -2.71 16.79 -1.85
CA GLY A 62 -1.88 15.60 -2.06
C GLY A 62 -2.47 14.57 -3.03
N GLY A 63 -3.54 14.90 -3.76
CA GLY A 63 -4.36 13.96 -4.51
C GLY A 63 -3.83 13.54 -5.89
N ASP A 64 -2.61 13.87 -6.28
CA ASP A 64 -2.09 13.61 -7.64
C ASP A 64 -2.21 12.14 -8.03
N LEU A 65 -1.73 11.23 -7.20
CA LEU A 65 -1.76 9.79 -7.48
C LEU A 65 -3.19 9.24 -7.53
N ILE A 66 -4.10 9.77 -6.71
CA ILE A 66 -5.53 9.41 -6.76
C ILE A 66 -6.12 9.81 -8.12
N LYS A 67 -5.84 11.04 -8.58
CA LYS A 67 -6.31 11.53 -9.89
C LYS A 67 -5.72 10.71 -11.05
N LEU A 68 -4.47 10.23 -10.94
CA LEU A 68 -3.88 9.34 -11.94
C LEU A 68 -4.54 7.96 -11.95
N THR A 69 -4.89 7.39 -10.79
CA THR A 69 -5.67 6.15 -10.75
C THR A 69 -7.06 6.32 -11.35
N ASP A 70 -7.71 7.46 -11.11
CA ASP A 70 -9.01 7.79 -11.72
C ASP A 70 -8.93 7.93 -13.25
N LYS A 71 -7.80 8.45 -13.79
CA LYS A 71 -7.53 8.50 -15.24
C LYS A 71 -7.27 7.11 -15.83
N CYS A 72 -6.63 6.23 -15.09
CA CYS A 72 -6.35 4.85 -15.49
C CYS A 72 -7.47 3.87 -15.10
N ALA A 73 -8.61 4.36 -14.64
CA ALA A 73 -9.72 3.52 -14.22
C ALA A 73 -10.33 2.78 -15.42
N ARG A 74 -10.51 1.49 -15.27
CA ARG A 74 -11.33 0.65 -16.15
C ARG A 74 -12.80 0.78 -15.76
N HIS A 75 -13.07 0.83 -14.45
CA HIS A 75 -14.40 0.97 -13.88
C HIS A 75 -14.38 1.92 -12.69
N LYS A 76 -15.44 2.69 -12.52
CA LYS A 76 -15.63 3.63 -11.40
C LYS A 76 -16.96 3.36 -10.73
N ASP A 77 -17.01 3.66 -9.43
CA ASP A 77 -18.22 3.51 -8.61
C ASP A 77 -18.79 2.09 -8.65
N ILE A 78 -17.91 1.08 -8.51
CA ILE A 78 -18.25 -0.33 -8.56
C ILE A 78 -18.48 -0.87 -7.15
N ASP A 79 -19.59 -1.59 -7.01
CA ASP A 79 -19.89 -2.35 -5.81
C ASP A 79 -19.51 -3.83 -6.01
N PHE A 80 -18.89 -4.42 -5.00
CA PHE A 80 -18.62 -5.85 -4.93
C PHE A 80 -18.75 -6.34 -3.48
N PRO A 81 -18.80 -7.65 -3.19
CA PRO A 81 -19.10 -8.14 -1.85
C PRO A 81 -18.35 -7.43 -0.74
N GLY A 82 -19.08 -6.77 0.18
CA GLY A 82 -18.55 -6.00 1.31
C GLY A 82 -17.94 -4.64 0.98
N HIS A 83 -17.96 -4.21 -0.27
CA HIS A 83 -17.33 -2.97 -0.70
C HIS A 83 -18.22 -2.15 -1.64
N LYS A 84 -18.19 -0.83 -1.43
CA LYS A 84 -18.93 0.19 -2.18
C LYS A 84 -17.97 1.20 -2.80
N HIS A 85 -18.40 1.81 -3.91
CA HIS A 85 -17.73 2.96 -4.56
C HIS A 85 -16.30 2.70 -5.05
N ALA A 86 -15.96 1.44 -5.35
CA ALA A 86 -14.62 1.11 -5.80
C ALA A 86 -14.29 1.70 -7.18
N THR A 87 -13.06 2.18 -7.33
CA THR A 87 -12.44 2.43 -8.64
C THR A 87 -11.48 1.27 -8.94
N LEU A 88 -11.70 0.59 -10.04
CA LEU A 88 -10.81 -0.46 -10.55
C LEU A 88 -9.87 0.14 -11.59
N TYR A 89 -8.59 0.30 -11.25
CA TYR A 89 -7.60 0.85 -12.17
C TYR A 89 -6.85 -0.25 -12.93
N ASP A 90 -6.40 0.09 -14.13
CA ASP A 90 -5.63 -0.82 -15.00
C ASP A 90 -4.20 -0.96 -14.48
N VAL A 91 -3.88 -2.13 -13.91
CA VAL A 91 -2.55 -2.43 -13.35
C VAL A 91 -1.45 -2.52 -14.42
N ASN A 92 -1.84 -2.71 -15.69
CA ASN A 92 -0.88 -2.79 -16.80
C ASN A 92 -0.45 -1.39 -17.30
N LYS A 93 -1.21 -0.33 -16.96
CA LYS A 93 -0.99 1.03 -17.43
C LYS A 93 -0.47 1.98 -16.36
N ILE A 94 -0.92 1.79 -15.12
CA ILE A 94 -0.76 2.78 -14.05
C ILE A 94 0.71 3.09 -13.75
N GLU A 95 1.60 2.11 -13.79
CA GLU A 95 3.02 2.32 -13.47
C GLU A 95 3.68 3.27 -14.46
N GLY A 96 3.52 3.04 -15.77
CA GLY A 96 4.07 3.93 -16.81
C GLY A 96 3.55 5.36 -16.67
N VAL A 97 2.23 5.52 -16.43
CA VAL A 97 1.61 6.84 -16.24
C VAL A 97 2.18 7.57 -15.02
N VAL A 98 2.35 6.86 -13.89
CA VAL A 98 2.94 7.46 -12.68
C VAL A 98 4.42 7.78 -12.88
N ARG A 99 5.19 6.89 -13.51
CA ARG A 99 6.61 7.10 -13.81
C ARG A 99 6.83 8.36 -14.65
N ASP A 100 6.04 8.52 -15.71
CA ASP A 100 6.15 9.68 -16.59
C ASP A 100 5.74 10.96 -15.85
N TYR A 101 4.69 10.91 -15.05
CA TYR A 101 4.28 12.04 -14.24
C TYR A 101 5.36 12.48 -13.23
N LEU A 102 5.99 11.54 -12.54
CA LEU A 102 7.08 11.85 -11.60
C LEU A 102 8.27 12.50 -12.31
N LYS A 103 8.64 12.00 -13.49
CA LYS A 103 9.70 12.61 -14.34
C LYS A 103 9.34 14.02 -14.77
N GLU A 104 8.10 14.23 -15.23
CA GLU A 104 7.56 15.56 -15.59
C GLU A 104 7.68 16.56 -14.43
N LYS A 105 7.41 16.09 -13.19
CA LYS A 105 7.58 16.90 -11.97
C LYS A 105 9.05 17.11 -11.58
N GLY A 106 10.01 16.57 -12.31
CA GLY A 106 11.43 16.72 -12.02
C GLY A 106 11.89 15.95 -10.78
N ILE A 107 11.30 14.76 -10.53
CA ILE A 107 11.73 13.83 -9.50
C ILE A 107 12.77 12.88 -10.11
N ASN A 108 13.89 12.71 -9.43
CA ASN A 108 15.01 11.86 -9.89
C ASN A 108 14.71 10.40 -9.52
N LEU A 109 14.54 9.54 -10.53
CA LEU A 109 14.24 8.11 -10.35
C LEU A 109 15.51 7.28 -10.57
N HIS A 110 15.90 6.50 -9.57
CA HIS A 110 17.02 5.57 -9.58
C HIS A 110 16.49 4.14 -9.46
N MET A 111 16.22 3.53 -10.61
CA MET A 111 15.69 2.16 -10.71
C MET A 111 16.82 1.13 -10.59
N GLU A 112 16.52 -0.07 -10.12
CA GLU A 112 17.48 -1.15 -9.88
C GLU A 112 18.62 -0.75 -8.93
N LYS A 113 18.36 0.22 -8.06
CA LYS A 113 19.29 0.75 -7.06
C LYS A 113 18.86 0.37 -5.64
N ARG A 114 19.32 -0.80 -5.22
CA ARG A 114 18.99 -1.34 -3.89
C ARG A 114 19.90 -0.75 -2.83
N VAL A 115 19.32 -0.21 -1.77
CA VAL A 115 20.05 0.17 -0.56
C VAL A 115 20.47 -1.09 0.19
N MET A 116 21.73 -1.21 0.58
CA MET A 116 22.29 -2.33 1.35
C MET A 116 22.58 -1.98 2.81
N ASP A 117 23.02 -0.75 3.05
CA ASP A 117 23.43 -0.31 4.37
C ASP A 117 23.23 1.18 4.58
N VAL A 118 23.38 1.63 5.82
CA VAL A 118 23.17 2.99 6.29
C VAL A 118 24.41 3.43 7.05
N ASP A 119 24.95 4.60 6.70
CA ASP A 119 25.93 5.31 7.51
C ASP A 119 25.16 6.12 8.57
N PHE A 120 25.20 5.65 9.81
CA PHE A 120 24.41 6.18 10.92
C PHE A 120 25.30 6.50 12.11
N GLU A 121 25.28 7.75 12.52
CA GLU A 121 26.05 8.23 13.65
C GLU A 121 25.29 9.36 14.38
N ASN A 122 25.40 9.44 15.68
CA ASN A 122 24.79 10.50 16.52
C ASN A 122 23.27 10.65 16.26
N ASN A 123 22.55 9.53 16.15
CA ASN A 123 21.11 9.46 15.85
C ASN A 123 20.72 10.12 14.52
N LYS A 124 21.66 10.20 13.58
CA LYS A 124 21.45 10.81 12.26
C LYS A 124 22.01 9.93 11.16
N ILE A 125 21.29 9.82 10.05
CA ILE A 125 21.77 9.20 8.82
C ILE A 125 22.63 10.22 8.05
N ASN A 126 23.89 9.86 7.78
CA ASN A 126 24.81 10.65 6.96
C ASN A 126 24.70 10.27 5.47
N GLY A 127 24.40 8.99 5.19
CA GLY A 127 24.24 8.50 3.83
C GLY A 127 23.82 7.03 3.76
N LEU A 128 23.67 6.55 2.55
CA LEU A 128 23.25 5.19 2.22
C LEU A 128 24.30 4.53 1.32
N LEU A 129 24.56 3.25 1.54
CA LEU A 129 25.34 2.41 0.65
C LEU A 129 24.41 1.59 -0.26
N LEU A 130 24.60 1.71 -1.57
CA LEU A 130 23.85 0.95 -2.57
C LEU A 130 24.53 -0.38 -2.92
N SER A 131 23.79 -1.26 -3.61
CA SER A 131 24.29 -2.59 -4.03
C SER A 131 25.44 -2.56 -5.04
N ASP A 132 25.65 -1.45 -5.71
CA ASP A 132 26.79 -1.19 -6.60
C ASP A 132 27.93 -0.44 -5.90
N TYR A 133 27.91 -0.38 -4.57
CA TYR A 133 28.86 0.31 -3.72
C TYR A 133 28.86 1.85 -3.87
N THR A 134 27.87 2.41 -4.56
CA THR A 134 27.68 3.86 -4.61
C THR A 134 27.24 4.37 -3.24
N TYR A 135 27.88 5.43 -2.76
CA TYR A 135 27.49 6.13 -1.53
C TYR A 135 26.62 7.34 -1.86
N VAL A 136 25.43 7.41 -1.24
CA VAL A 136 24.43 8.45 -1.50
C VAL A 136 24.24 9.30 -0.26
N LYS A 137 24.51 10.61 -0.38
CA LYS A 137 24.24 11.61 0.66
C LYS A 137 22.87 12.25 0.49
N GLY A 138 22.22 12.59 1.61
CA GLY A 138 20.98 13.32 1.68
C GLY A 138 20.87 14.10 2.97
N ASP A 139 19.96 15.06 3.02
CA ASP A 139 19.69 15.83 4.23
C ASP A 139 18.64 15.12 5.10
N VAL A 140 17.63 14.53 4.48
CA VAL A 140 16.55 13.78 5.13
C VAL A 140 16.19 12.55 4.30
N PHE A 141 15.75 11.49 4.99
CA PHE A 141 15.48 10.19 4.41
C PHE A 141 14.06 9.76 4.73
N ILE A 142 13.41 9.07 3.76
CA ILE A 142 12.05 8.53 3.94
C ILE A 142 12.07 7.05 3.57
N GLU A 143 11.81 6.18 4.54
CA GLU A 143 11.71 4.74 4.36
C GLU A 143 10.30 4.35 3.90
N THR A 144 10.19 3.81 2.69
CA THR A 144 8.94 3.29 2.09
C THR A 144 9.14 1.88 1.53
N THR A 145 9.97 1.09 2.21
CA THR A 145 10.40 -0.25 1.78
C THR A 145 9.32 -1.33 1.91
N GLY A 146 8.19 -1.02 2.54
CA GLY A 146 7.09 -1.96 2.80
C GLY A 146 7.39 -2.91 3.96
N THR A 147 6.59 -3.95 4.13
CA THR A 147 6.49 -4.74 5.37
C THR A 147 7.16 -6.10 5.36
N THR A 148 8.06 -6.39 4.43
CA THR A 148 8.70 -7.72 4.42
C THR A 148 9.65 -7.99 5.58
N GLY A 149 10.04 -6.94 6.29
CA GLY A 149 11.03 -7.07 7.34
C GLY A 149 12.42 -7.49 6.82
N PRO A 150 13.31 -7.93 7.72
CA PRO A 150 14.66 -8.31 7.36
C PRO A 150 14.70 -9.57 6.48
N MET A 151 15.82 -9.73 5.76
CA MET A 151 16.09 -10.90 4.94
C MET A 151 15.99 -12.20 5.75
N GLY A 152 15.42 -13.23 5.15
CA GLY A 152 15.26 -14.55 5.77
C GLY A 152 13.89 -14.77 6.41
N ASN A 153 13.05 -13.74 6.60
CA ASN A 153 11.70 -13.91 7.14
C ASN A 153 10.87 -14.91 6.32
N CYS A 154 11.00 -14.91 4.99
CA CYS A 154 10.29 -15.84 4.13
C CYS A 154 10.64 -17.31 4.45
N LEU A 155 11.92 -17.60 4.65
CA LEU A 155 12.39 -18.92 5.03
C LEU A 155 12.01 -19.26 6.47
N ARG A 156 12.24 -18.33 7.41
CA ARG A 156 11.98 -18.51 8.84
C ARG A 156 10.52 -18.84 9.12
N TYR A 157 9.59 -18.25 8.39
CA TYR A 157 8.14 -18.44 8.58
C TYR A 157 7.50 -19.35 7.52
N GLY A 158 8.30 -20.11 6.78
CA GLY A 158 7.83 -21.21 5.94
C GLY A 158 7.17 -20.82 4.61
N ASN A 159 7.31 -19.58 4.16
CA ASN A 159 6.62 -19.12 2.96
C ASN A 159 7.40 -19.30 1.65
N GLY A 160 8.67 -19.66 1.72
CA GLY A 160 9.53 -19.70 0.54
C GLY A 160 9.66 -18.32 -0.13
N CYS A 161 10.42 -18.22 -1.21
CA CYS A 161 10.63 -16.92 -1.85
C CYS A 161 10.91 -16.97 -3.36
N SER A 162 10.82 -18.11 -3.99
CA SER A 162 11.28 -18.28 -5.37
C SER A 162 10.49 -17.47 -6.38
N MET A 163 9.19 -17.31 -6.19
CA MET A 163 8.30 -16.62 -7.14
C MET A 163 7.44 -15.55 -6.48
N CYS A 164 7.97 -14.88 -5.48
CA CYS A 164 7.31 -13.76 -4.80
C CYS A 164 7.34 -12.51 -5.69
N ILE A 165 6.27 -11.71 -5.66
CA ILE A 165 6.21 -10.41 -6.36
C ILE A 165 7.33 -9.44 -5.95
N LEU A 166 7.90 -9.65 -4.77
CA LEU A 166 9.05 -8.87 -4.30
C LEU A 166 10.32 -9.14 -5.11
N ARG A 167 10.37 -10.25 -5.85
CA ARG A 167 11.41 -10.61 -6.81
C ARG A 167 12.83 -10.54 -6.21
N CYS A 168 12.97 -11.02 -4.96
CA CYS A 168 14.27 -11.04 -4.28
C CYS A 168 15.36 -11.82 -5.02
N PRO A 169 15.10 -12.95 -5.71
CA PRO A 169 16.11 -13.61 -6.52
C PRO A 169 16.70 -12.73 -7.63
N ALA A 170 15.90 -11.85 -8.22
CA ALA A 170 16.34 -10.97 -9.31
C ALA A 170 16.96 -9.65 -8.80
N PHE A 171 16.36 -9.04 -7.77
CA PHE A 171 16.71 -7.67 -7.35
C PHE A 171 17.27 -7.59 -5.92
N GLY A 172 17.50 -8.72 -5.28
CA GLY A 172 17.95 -8.79 -3.89
C GLY A 172 16.84 -8.56 -2.86
N PRO A 173 17.14 -8.84 -1.58
CA PRO A 173 16.19 -8.73 -0.49
C PRO A 173 15.86 -7.27 -0.16
N ARG A 174 14.76 -7.08 0.57
CA ARG A 174 14.45 -5.80 1.19
C ARG A 174 15.37 -5.54 2.37
N ILE A 175 15.49 -4.26 2.70
CA ILE A 175 16.19 -3.75 3.88
C ILE A 175 15.17 -3.03 4.76
N SER A 176 15.38 -3.03 6.06
CA SER A 176 14.78 -2.09 6.99
C SER A 176 15.83 -1.01 7.34
N ILE A 177 15.56 0.22 6.92
CA ILE A 177 16.44 1.36 7.20
C ILE A 177 16.43 1.67 8.68
N SER A 178 15.23 1.69 9.29
CA SER A 178 15.07 1.89 10.74
C SER A 178 15.85 0.85 11.55
N ALA A 179 15.78 -0.43 11.16
CA ALA A 179 16.55 -1.48 11.86
C ALA A 179 18.07 -1.31 11.69
N ARG A 180 18.55 -0.81 10.55
CA ARG A 180 19.97 -0.46 10.35
C ARG A 180 20.43 0.71 11.22
N CYS A 181 19.51 1.58 11.61
CA CYS A 181 19.74 2.64 12.58
C CYS A 181 19.59 2.17 14.05
N GLY A 182 19.47 0.87 14.30
CA GLY A 182 19.32 0.33 15.65
C GLY A 182 17.88 0.38 16.20
N VAL A 183 16.91 0.80 15.41
CA VAL A 183 15.50 0.84 15.81
C VAL A 183 14.82 -0.48 15.44
N SER A 184 14.40 -1.25 16.45
CA SER A 184 13.76 -2.54 16.23
C SER A 184 12.37 -2.38 15.62
N ASP A 185 12.12 -3.15 14.54
CA ASP A 185 10.79 -3.21 13.93
C ASP A 185 9.77 -3.89 14.85
N ILE A 186 8.57 -3.37 14.89
CA ILE A 186 7.39 -4.00 15.51
C ILE A 186 6.84 -5.04 14.55
N GLN A 187 6.58 -6.25 15.05
CA GLN A 187 6.04 -7.34 14.24
C GLN A 187 4.51 -7.41 14.40
N GLY A 188 3.80 -7.40 13.26
CA GLY A 188 2.38 -7.75 13.23
C GLY A 188 2.18 -9.25 13.39
N GLU A 189 1.12 -9.63 14.09
CA GLU A 189 0.74 -11.02 14.37
C GLU A 189 -0.54 -11.38 13.60
N ARG A 190 -0.83 -12.67 13.46
CA ARG A 190 -2.12 -13.19 13.01
C ARG A 190 -2.95 -13.62 14.22
N ASN A 191 -4.26 -13.79 14.02
CA ASN A 191 -5.16 -14.27 15.09
C ASN A 191 -4.79 -15.67 15.62
N ASP A 192 -4.04 -16.47 14.85
CA ASP A 192 -3.52 -17.77 15.23
C ASP A 192 -2.09 -17.71 15.84
N ASP A 193 -1.65 -16.52 16.25
CA ASP A 193 -0.34 -16.21 16.83
C ASP A 193 0.86 -16.54 15.92
N VAL A 194 0.63 -16.72 14.63
CA VAL A 194 1.68 -16.97 13.64
C VAL A 194 2.11 -15.65 12.99
N LEU A 195 3.42 -15.48 12.84
CA LEU A 195 3.99 -14.33 12.11
C LEU A 195 3.99 -14.59 10.60
N GLY A 196 3.79 -13.54 9.85
CA GLY A 196 3.78 -13.56 8.38
C GLY A 196 2.46 -14.08 7.80
N ALA A 197 2.17 -13.65 6.58
CA ALA A 197 0.99 -14.05 5.85
C ALA A 197 1.15 -13.85 4.35
N PHE A 198 0.36 -14.55 3.57
CA PHE A 198 0.20 -14.28 2.15
C PHE A 198 -0.89 -13.25 1.91
N SER A 199 -0.76 -12.48 0.84
CA SER A 199 -1.85 -11.62 0.37
C SER A 199 -3.04 -12.44 -0.16
N GLY A 200 -2.79 -13.58 -0.75
CA GLY A 200 -3.79 -14.48 -1.31
C GLY A 200 -4.49 -13.96 -2.58
N SER A 201 -4.14 -12.79 -3.06
CA SER A 201 -4.75 -12.19 -4.25
C SER A 201 -3.96 -12.61 -5.49
N CYS A 202 -4.61 -13.33 -6.40
CA CYS A 202 -4.02 -13.78 -7.66
C CYS A 202 -4.72 -13.11 -8.85
N LYS A 203 -4.14 -13.24 -10.05
CA LYS A 203 -4.71 -12.75 -11.30
C LYS A 203 -4.89 -13.91 -12.25
N LEU A 204 -6.05 -13.96 -12.91
CA LEU A 204 -6.29 -14.88 -14.02
C LEU A 204 -6.11 -14.13 -15.34
N ALA A 205 -5.53 -14.80 -16.31
CA ALA A 205 -5.45 -14.32 -17.68
C ALA A 205 -6.88 -14.24 -18.26
N LYS A 206 -7.34 -13.06 -18.65
CA LYS A 206 -8.72 -12.85 -19.12
C LYS A 206 -9.06 -13.74 -20.32
N GLU A 207 -8.11 -13.90 -21.23
CA GLU A 207 -8.23 -14.74 -22.43
C GLU A 207 -8.45 -16.23 -22.12
N SER A 208 -8.19 -16.66 -20.88
CA SER A 208 -8.42 -18.03 -20.43
C SER A 208 -9.81 -18.28 -19.84
N LEU A 209 -10.65 -17.25 -19.80
CA LEU A 209 -12.01 -17.31 -19.28
C LEU A 209 -13.01 -17.43 -20.43
N SER A 210 -14.22 -17.93 -20.15
CA SER A 210 -15.30 -17.96 -21.16
C SER A 210 -15.66 -16.54 -21.64
N ASP A 211 -16.23 -16.44 -22.85
CA ASP A 211 -16.66 -15.17 -23.42
C ASP A 211 -17.67 -14.46 -22.53
N ASP A 212 -18.61 -15.20 -21.94
CA ASP A 212 -19.62 -14.63 -21.04
C ASP A 212 -19.01 -13.96 -19.82
N ILE A 213 -18.01 -14.59 -19.19
CA ILE A 213 -17.30 -14.02 -18.05
C ILE A 213 -16.48 -12.81 -18.47
N ARG A 214 -15.77 -12.89 -19.62
CA ARG A 214 -15.00 -11.75 -20.15
C ARG A 214 -15.89 -10.55 -20.44
N ASN A 215 -17.00 -10.78 -21.14
CA ASN A 215 -17.94 -9.72 -21.49
C ASN A 215 -18.55 -9.05 -20.24
N LYS A 216 -18.88 -9.83 -19.21
CA LYS A 216 -19.34 -9.29 -17.92
C LYS A 216 -18.26 -8.48 -17.23
N LEU A 217 -17.02 -8.99 -17.16
CA LEU A 217 -15.90 -8.24 -16.59
C LEU A 217 -15.67 -6.92 -17.31
N ASP A 218 -15.68 -6.94 -18.65
CA ASP A 218 -15.44 -5.73 -19.44
C ASP A 218 -16.58 -4.71 -19.32
N LYS A 219 -17.82 -5.18 -19.13
CA LYS A 219 -19.00 -4.33 -18.98
C LYS A 219 -19.21 -3.84 -17.56
N ASP A 220 -19.20 -4.75 -16.59
CA ASP A 220 -19.67 -4.50 -15.22
C ASP A 220 -18.51 -4.37 -14.21
N GLY A 221 -17.30 -4.76 -14.61
CA GLY A 221 -16.11 -4.73 -13.75
C GLY A 221 -16.03 -5.85 -12.72
N VAL A 222 -17.13 -6.56 -12.44
CA VAL A 222 -17.25 -7.56 -11.38
C VAL A 222 -17.99 -8.79 -11.87
N VAL A 223 -17.46 -9.98 -11.54
CA VAL A 223 -18.17 -11.25 -11.69
C VAL A 223 -18.11 -12.03 -10.39
N VAL A 224 -19.24 -12.54 -9.94
CA VAL A 224 -19.38 -13.35 -8.73
C VAL A 224 -19.94 -14.71 -9.12
N LEU A 225 -19.19 -15.77 -8.84
CA LEU A 225 -19.55 -17.16 -9.14
C LEU A 225 -19.60 -17.96 -7.83
N ARG A 226 -20.60 -18.80 -7.65
CA ARG A 226 -20.68 -19.65 -6.45
C ARG A 226 -19.57 -20.68 -6.40
N VAL A 227 -18.98 -20.85 -5.24
CA VAL A 227 -18.08 -21.95 -4.93
C VAL A 227 -18.93 -23.20 -4.63
N PRO A 228 -18.59 -24.40 -5.15
CA PRO A 228 -19.25 -25.64 -4.74
C PRO A 228 -19.24 -25.80 -3.22
N ALA A 229 -20.34 -26.27 -2.64
CA ALA A 229 -20.52 -26.32 -1.18
C ALA A 229 -19.40 -27.09 -0.46
N GLU A 230 -18.92 -28.17 -1.07
CA GLU A 230 -17.82 -28.99 -0.58
C GLU A 230 -16.44 -28.30 -0.60
N ASP A 231 -16.31 -27.21 -1.35
CA ASP A 231 -15.05 -26.46 -1.50
C ASP A 231 -15.02 -25.21 -0.63
N ILE A 232 -16.11 -24.85 0.04
CA ILE A 232 -16.17 -23.69 0.95
C ILE A 232 -15.25 -23.94 2.15
N ASN A 233 -14.34 -23.00 2.39
CA ASN A 233 -13.39 -23.09 3.51
C ASN A 233 -13.19 -21.72 4.17
N TYR A 234 -13.87 -21.49 5.26
CA TYR A 234 -13.76 -20.25 6.05
C TYR A 234 -12.40 -20.08 6.74
N GLY A 235 -11.70 -21.18 7.04
CA GLY A 235 -10.37 -21.15 7.66
C GLY A 235 -9.32 -20.40 6.84
N LYS A 236 -9.48 -20.32 5.52
CA LYS A 236 -8.61 -19.54 4.63
C LYS A 236 -8.64 -18.04 4.90
N LEU A 237 -9.73 -17.52 5.46
CA LEU A 237 -9.90 -16.09 5.72
C LEU A 237 -8.90 -15.61 6.78
N ASN A 238 -8.58 -16.44 7.77
CA ASN A 238 -7.64 -16.12 8.86
C ASN A 238 -6.20 -15.93 8.37
N THR A 239 -5.84 -16.47 7.20
CA THR A 239 -4.49 -16.36 6.64
C THR A 239 -4.29 -15.11 5.78
N LYS A 240 -5.35 -14.36 5.53
CA LYS A 240 -5.33 -13.20 4.64
C LYS A 240 -4.84 -11.94 5.36
N VAL A 241 -3.78 -11.32 4.83
CA VAL A 241 -3.26 -10.04 5.36
C VAL A 241 -4.27 -8.92 5.15
N CYS A 242 -4.91 -8.89 3.97
CA CYS A 242 -5.91 -7.86 3.64
C CYS A 242 -7.24 -8.21 4.33
N GLN A 243 -7.34 -7.96 5.63
CA GLN A 243 -8.50 -8.34 6.46
C GLN A 243 -9.81 -7.71 5.97
N GLN A 244 -9.78 -6.57 5.29
CA GLN A 244 -10.96 -5.97 4.64
C GLN A 244 -11.61 -6.89 3.59
N TYR A 245 -10.89 -7.88 3.09
CA TYR A 245 -11.39 -8.90 2.16
C TYR A 245 -11.47 -10.29 2.82
N ALA A 246 -11.30 -10.39 4.12
CA ALA A 246 -11.47 -11.62 4.88
C ALA A 246 -12.95 -11.80 5.28
N LEU A 247 -13.84 -11.64 4.32
CA LEU A 247 -15.28 -11.72 4.49
C LEU A 247 -15.81 -13.07 4.02
N LYS A 248 -16.94 -13.52 4.63
CA LYS A 248 -17.62 -14.78 4.33
C LYS A 248 -17.88 -14.94 2.83
N GLU A 249 -18.30 -13.88 2.18
CA GLU A 249 -18.59 -13.84 0.74
C GLU A 249 -17.41 -14.26 -0.12
N PHE A 250 -16.17 -14.00 0.31
CA PHE A 250 -14.96 -14.42 -0.40
C PHE A 250 -14.53 -15.86 -0.11
N ALA A 251 -15.15 -16.54 0.85
CA ALA A 251 -15.03 -17.98 1.02
C ALA A 251 -16.08 -18.73 0.21
N GLU A 252 -17.29 -18.17 0.08
CA GLU A 252 -18.46 -18.77 -0.56
C GLU A 252 -18.53 -18.52 -2.07
N ASN A 253 -17.78 -17.53 -2.58
CA ASN A 253 -17.80 -17.15 -3.99
C ASN A 253 -16.40 -16.96 -4.56
N VAL A 254 -16.26 -17.27 -5.83
CA VAL A 254 -15.18 -16.76 -6.68
C VAL A 254 -15.60 -15.38 -7.12
N VAL A 255 -14.87 -14.37 -6.62
CA VAL A 255 -15.08 -12.96 -6.97
C VAL A 255 -13.95 -12.52 -7.89
N LEU A 256 -14.29 -12.11 -9.11
CA LEU A 256 -13.37 -11.59 -10.10
C LEU A 256 -13.61 -10.10 -10.30
N LEU A 257 -12.53 -9.32 -10.32
CA LEU A 257 -12.56 -7.88 -10.59
C LEU A 257 -11.71 -7.55 -11.82
N ASP A 258 -12.20 -6.66 -12.68
CA ASP A 258 -11.47 -6.23 -13.86
C ASP A 258 -10.45 -5.13 -13.52
N THR A 259 -9.20 -5.52 -13.37
CA THR A 259 -8.06 -4.61 -13.13
C THR A 259 -7.05 -4.63 -14.28
N GLY A 260 -7.48 -5.01 -15.49
CA GLY A 260 -6.62 -5.28 -16.65
C GLY A 260 -6.35 -6.78 -16.83
N HIS A 261 -6.35 -7.53 -15.74
CA HIS A 261 -6.51 -8.98 -15.65
C HIS A 261 -7.78 -9.27 -14.85
N ALA A 262 -8.24 -10.51 -14.85
CA ALA A 262 -9.30 -10.93 -13.94
C ALA A 262 -8.69 -11.17 -12.54
N LYS A 263 -8.79 -10.18 -11.66
CA LYS A 263 -8.27 -10.26 -10.29
C LYS A 263 -9.14 -11.18 -9.47
N LEU A 264 -8.57 -12.30 -9.02
CA LEU A 264 -9.24 -13.27 -8.17
C LEU A 264 -9.13 -12.83 -6.69
N MET A 265 -10.25 -12.43 -6.09
CA MET A 265 -10.33 -12.00 -4.69
C MET A 265 -10.44 -13.16 -3.71
N THR A 266 -10.91 -14.31 -4.18
CA THR A 266 -11.02 -15.55 -3.40
C THR A 266 -9.64 -16.08 -3.03
N THR A 267 -9.40 -16.29 -1.73
CA THR A 267 -8.08 -16.61 -1.20
C THR A 267 -7.74 -18.08 -1.45
N TYR A 268 -6.50 -18.35 -1.92
CA TYR A 268 -5.92 -19.70 -2.01
C TYR A 268 -6.80 -20.74 -2.69
N TYR A 269 -7.36 -20.41 -3.86
CA TYR A 269 -8.25 -21.31 -4.57
C TYR A 269 -7.44 -22.18 -5.54
N PRO A 270 -7.40 -23.52 -5.36
CA PRO A 270 -6.63 -24.43 -6.21
C PRO A 270 -7.12 -24.39 -7.67
N LEU A 271 -6.19 -24.39 -8.64
CA LEU A 271 -6.51 -24.28 -10.06
C LEU A 271 -7.42 -25.42 -10.54
N GLU A 272 -7.18 -26.63 -10.09
CA GLU A 272 -7.99 -27.82 -10.44
C GLU A 272 -9.46 -27.63 -9.99
N LYS A 273 -9.68 -27.08 -8.80
CA LYS A 273 -11.03 -26.78 -8.29
C LYS A 273 -11.65 -25.61 -9.04
N LEU A 274 -10.85 -24.58 -9.32
CA LEU A 274 -11.31 -23.41 -10.07
C LEU A 274 -11.84 -23.81 -11.45
N ARG A 275 -11.17 -24.73 -12.13
CA ARG A 275 -11.55 -25.24 -13.45
C ARG A 275 -12.81 -26.11 -13.49
N LYS A 276 -13.35 -26.49 -12.33
CA LYS A 276 -14.66 -27.15 -12.22
C LYS A 276 -15.83 -26.16 -12.22
N ILE A 277 -15.57 -24.87 -12.09
CA ILE A 277 -16.60 -23.83 -12.09
C ILE A 277 -16.93 -23.46 -13.54
N PRO A 278 -18.23 -23.44 -13.94
CA PRO A 278 -18.64 -23.09 -15.29
C PRO A 278 -18.08 -21.75 -15.77
N GLY A 279 -17.45 -21.76 -16.94
CA GLY A 279 -16.79 -20.60 -17.56
C GLY A 279 -15.34 -20.39 -17.12
N LEU A 280 -14.81 -21.22 -16.22
CA LEU A 280 -13.43 -21.21 -15.75
C LEU A 280 -12.65 -22.48 -16.13
N GLU A 281 -13.15 -23.30 -17.03
CA GLU A 281 -12.60 -24.61 -17.42
C GLU A 281 -11.15 -24.52 -17.92
N HIS A 282 -10.82 -23.41 -18.56
CA HIS A 282 -9.48 -23.13 -19.09
C HIS A 282 -8.71 -22.09 -18.30
N ALA A 283 -9.22 -21.70 -17.11
CA ALA A 283 -8.61 -20.66 -16.30
C ALA A 283 -7.11 -20.89 -16.09
N LYS A 284 -6.33 -19.79 -16.22
CA LYS A 284 -4.89 -19.80 -16.07
C LYS A 284 -4.46 -18.62 -15.20
N TYR A 285 -3.62 -18.85 -14.20
CA TYR A 285 -3.01 -17.77 -13.46
C TYR A 285 -2.00 -17.02 -14.33
N VAL A 286 -2.00 -15.69 -14.25
CA VAL A 286 -1.02 -14.84 -14.95
C VAL A 286 0.40 -15.16 -14.50
N ASP A 287 0.57 -15.39 -13.20
CA ASP A 287 1.82 -15.95 -12.65
C ASP A 287 1.61 -17.43 -12.34
N PRO A 288 2.01 -18.33 -13.23
CA PRO A 288 1.74 -19.76 -13.09
C PRO A 288 2.48 -20.41 -11.92
N TYR A 289 3.59 -19.82 -11.48
CA TYR A 289 4.38 -20.37 -10.39
C TYR A 289 3.89 -19.90 -9.01
N ALA A 290 3.29 -18.74 -8.89
CA ALA A 290 2.60 -18.31 -7.68
C ALA A 290 1.28 -19.05 -7.50
N GLY A 291 0.55 -19.27 -8.59
CA GLY A 291 -0.70 -20.05 -8.64
C GLY A 291 -1.68 -19.64 -7.55
N SER A 292 -2.27 -20.63 -6.88
CA SER A 292 -3.25 -20.44 -5.81
C SER A 292 -2.66 -19.94 -4.47
N LYS A 293 -1.33 -19.88 -4.34
CA LYS A 293 -0.68 -19.47 -3.08
C LYS A 293 -0.63 -17.97 -2.85
N GLY A 294 -1.04 -17.18 -3.85
CA GLY A 294 -0.97 -15.74 -3.78
C GLY A 294 0.32 -15.18 -4.37
N ASN A 295 0.35 -13.89 -4.60
CA ASN A 295 1.41 -13.19 -5.33
C ASN A 295 2.16 -12.14 -4.49
N SER A 296 1.93 -12.08 -3.19
CA SER A 296 2.69 -11.22 -2.28
C SER A 296 2.85 -11.87 -0.90
N ILE A 297 4.02 -11.70 -0.33
CA ILE A 297 4.36 -12.16 1.01
C ILE A 297 4.54 -10.93 1.88
N ARG A 298 3.85 -10.89 3.01
CA ARG A 298 3.89 -9.78 3.96
C ARG A 298 4.15 -10.29 5.36
N TYR A 299 5.08 -9.69 6.05
CA TYR A 299 5.44 -10.01 7.42
C TYR A 299 5.07 -8.93 8.43
N LEU A 300 4.56 -7.82 7.96
CA LEU A 300 4.10 -6.71 8.79
C LEU A 300 5.16 -6.31 9.82
N SER A 301 6.36 -6.07 9.31
CA SER A 301 7.48 -5.55 10.08
C SER A 301 7.51 -4.04 9.88
N VAL A 302 7.12 -3.28 10.90
CA VAL A 302 6.89 -1.85 10.82
C VAL A 302 7.84 -1.08 11.74
N ALA A 303 8.20 0.14 11.35
CA ALA A 303 9.05 1.01 12.15
C ALA A 303 8.22 1.74 13.21
N PRO A 304 8.66 1.79 14.47
CA PRO A 304 8.06 2.68 15.48
C PRO A 304 8.21 4.15 15.05
N ARG A 305 7.12 4.88 15.09
CA ARG A 305 7.05 6.26 14.61
C ARG A 305 6.14 7.14 15.45
N THR A 306 6.27 8.44 15.29
CA THR A 306 5.31 9.43 15.79
C THR A 306 4.20 9.73 14.77
N ASN A 307 3.15 10.44 15.15
CA ASN A 307 2.00 10.71 14.26
C ASN A 307 2.33 11.68 13.12
N ASP A 308 3.46 12.32 13.13
CA ASP A 308 4.05 13.10 12.04
C ASP A 308 4.87 12.25 11.05
N MET A 309 4.85 10.92 11.19
CA MET A 309 5.56 9.91 10.39
C MET A 309 7.08 9.85 10.63
N LYS A 310 7.64 10.54 11.63
CA LYS A 310 9.05 10.47 11.97
C LYS A 310 9.38 9.18 12.73
N VAL A 311 10.47 8.52 12.37
CA VAL A 311 10.94 7.31 13.06
C VAL A 311 11.51 7.68 14.43
N VAL A 312 11.09 6.95 15.47
CA VAL A 312 11.53 7.19 16.84
C VAL A 312 13.04 6.90 16.96
N GLY A 313 13.77 7.82 17.58
CA GLY A 313 15.20 7.66 17.81
C GLY A 313 16.11 8.04 16.63
N VAL A 314 15.56 8.47 15.49
CA VAL A 314 16.35 8.90 14.33
C VAL A 314 15.98 10.33 13.92
N ASN A 315 16.97 11.23 13.91
CA ASN A 315 16.73 12.67 13.78
C ASN A 315 16.21 13.09 12.39
N ASN A 316 16.61 12.39 11.33
CA ASN A 316 16.32 12.75 9.95
C ASN A 316 15.74 11.59 9.12
N LEU A 317 15.00 10.66 9.77
CA LEU A 317 14.32 9.56 9.10
C LEU A 317 12.82 9.64 9.34
N PHE A 318 12.07 9.57 8.25
CA PHE A 318 10.64 9.34 8.24
C PHE A 318 10.34 7.93 7.69
N CYS A 319 9.16 7.41 7.95
CA CYS A 319 8.67 6.19 7.31
C CYS A 319 7.22 6.36 6.83
N ALA A 320 6.83 5.65 5.78
CA ALA A 320 5.47 5.72 5.24
C ALA A 320 5.02 4.40 4.61
N GLY A 321 3.73 4.33 4.33
CA GLY A 321 3.09 3.13 3.79
C GLY A 321 3.07 1.98 4.79
N GLU A 322 3.08 0.76 4.29
CA GLU A 322 3.08 -0.44 5.15
C GLU A 322 4.33 -0.56 6.03
N LYS A 323 5.38 0.23 5.81
CA LYS A 323 6.55 0.28 6.68
C LYS A 323 6.29 1.09 7.96
N SER A 324 5.38 2.05 7.90
CA SER A 324 5.10 2.98 9.00
C SER A 324 3.98 2.52 9.94
N GLY A 325 3.38 1.36 9.70
CA GLY A 325 2.30 0.86 10.54
C GLY A 325 1.66 -0.40 9.97
N LEU A 326 0.79 -1.01 10.75
CA LEU A 326 0.01 -2.19 10.37
C LEU A 326 -1.10 -1.85 9.36
N PHE A 327 -0.82 -0.88 8.51
CA PHE A 327 -1.68 -0.42 7.44
C PHE A 327 -1.75 -1.42 6.30
N VAL A 328 -2.91 -1.56 5.69
CA VAL A 328 -3.08 -2.36 4.48
C VAL A 328 -3.90 -1.59 3.46
N GLY A 329 -3.23 -1.08 2.44
CA GLY A 329 -3.89 -0.46 1.30
C GLY A 329 -3.10 0.62 0.59
N HIS A 330 -3.55 0.94 -0.61
CA HIS A 330 -2.90 1.91 -1.47
C HIS A 330 -3.20 3.34 -1.05
N THR A 331 -4.46 3.63 -0.69
CA THR A 331 -4.86 4.95 -0.19
C THR A 331 -4.14 5.27 1.11
N GLU A 332 -4.05 4.31 2.04
CA GLU A 332 -3.32 4.40 3.29
C GLU A 332 -1.82 4.72 3.04
N ALA A 333 -1.24 4.06 2.05
CA ALA A 333 0.15 4.29 1.66
C ALA A 333 0.36 5.69 1.06
N ILE A 334 -0.56 6.15 0.21
CA ILE A 334 -0.49 7.49 -0.40
C ILE A 334 -0.65 8.57 0.67
N CYS A 335 -1.60 8.42 1.60
CA CYS A 335 -1.84 9.39 2.68
C CYS A 335 -0.61 9.55 3.60
N THR A 336 -0.07 8.44 4.10
CA THR A 336 1.10 8.46 4.97
C THR A 336 2.36 8.94 4.24
N GLY A 337 2.51 8.57 2.96
CA GLY A 337 3.59 9.05 2.10
C GLY A 337 3.54 10.56 1.90
N SER A 338 2.37 11.10 1.60
CA SER A 338 2.16 12.55 1.42
C SER A 338 2.53 13.34 2.68
N LEU A 339 2.12 12.85 3.85
CA LEU A 339 2.48 13.49 5.13
C LEU A 339 3.98 13.41 5.39
N ALA A 340 4.61 12.25 5.21
CA ALA A 340 6.04 12.06 5.42
C ALA A 340 6.89 12.95 4.50
N GLY A 341 6.51 13.04 3.22
CA GLY A 341 7.21 13.88 2.24
C GLY A 341 7.19 15.37 2.59
N HIS A 342 6.02 15.89 2.95
CA HIS A 342 5.87 17.28 3.36
C HIS A 342 6.61 17.56 4.68
N ASN A 343 6.50 16.66 5.66
CA ASN A 343 7.18 16.80 6.96
C ASN A 343 8.69 16.66 6.86
N ALA A 344 9.22 15.92 5.91
CA ALA A 344 10.65 15.87 5.63
C ALA A 344 11.20 17.26 5.29
N VAL A 345 10.48 18.04 4.50
CA VAL A 345 10.86 19.42 4.16
C VAL A 345 10.65 20.36 5.34
N ARG A 346 9.54 20.23 6.09
CA ARG A 346 9.31 21.03 7.32
C ARG A 346 10.42 20.85 8.34
N LEU A 347 10.88 19.60 8.55
CA LEU A 347 12.02 19.31 9.44
C LEU A 347 13.25 20.10 9.05
N MET A 348 13.60 20.10 7.76
CA MET A 348 14.78 20.78 7.24
C MET A 348 14.69 22.31 7.34
N MET A 349 13.45 22.84 7.32
CA MET A 349 13.20 24.28 7.50
C MET A 349 13.08 24.68 8.98
N GLY A 350 13.27 23.75 9.92
CA GLY A 350 13.10 24.01 11.35
C GLY A 350 11.67 24.32 11.75
N MET A 351 10.69 23.93 10.94
CA MET A 351 9.27 24.15 11.21
C MET A 351 8.70 23.03 12.08
N HIS A 352 7.61 23.31 12.80
CA HIS A 352 6.83 22.29 13.49
C HIS A 352 6.32 21.25 12.47
N LEU A 353 6.47 19.97 12.80
CA LEU A 353 5.96 18.90 11.96
C LEU A 353 4.44 18.89 11.98
N LEU A 354 3.85 18.63 10.82
CA LEU A 354 2.41 18.57 10.66
C LEU A 354 1.90 17.24 11.23
N ILE A 355 0.90 17.33 12.11
CA ILE A 355 0.13 16.19 12.62
C ILE A 355 -1.32 16.46 12.28
N PHE A 356 -1.95 15.53 11.58
CA PHE A 356 -3.37 15.65 11.25
C PHE A 356 -4.25 15.36 12.46
N PRO A 357 -5.29 16.17 12.71
CA PRO A 357 -6.23 15.95 13.80
C PRO A 357 -7.12 14.73 13.52
N SER A 358 -7.58 14.07 14.58
CA SER A 358 -8.50 12.91 14.49
C SER A 358 -9.92 13.27 14.01
N SER A 359 -10.19 14.54 13.73
CA SER A 359 -11.44 14.99 13.08
C SER A 359 -11.48 14.77 11.57
N ILE A 360 -10.37 14.32 10.96
CA ILE A 360 -10.33 13.80 9.60
C ILE A 360 -9.88 12.34 9.61
N ALA A 361 -10.37 11.55 8.65
CA ALA A 361 -10.12 10.12 8.62
C ALA A 361 -8.64 9.75 8.52
N ILE A 362 -7.85 10.53 7.75
CA ILE A 362 -6.40 10.31 7.61
C ILE A 362 -5.70 10.49 8.96
N GLY A 363 -6.02 11.54 9.71
CA GLY A 363 -5.40 11.80 11.02
C GLY A 363 -5.81 10.78 12.06
N ASP A 364 -7.10 10.40 12.10
CA ASP A 364 -7.60 9.39 13.04
C ASP A 364 -6.99 8.01 12.77
N LEU A 365 -6.88 7.57 11.51
CA LEU A 365 -6.23 6.30 11.18
C LEU A 365 -4.78 6.26 11.67
N ILE A 366 -3.99 7.32 11.43
CA ILE A 366 -2.58 7.39 11.79
C ILE A 366 -2.41 7.33 13.32
N ALA A 367 -3.22 8.08 14.05
CA ALA A 367 -3.16 8.13 15.52
C ALA A 367 -3.67 6.84 16.16
N TYR A 368 -4.79 6.32 15.68
CA TYR A 368 -5.41 5.11 16.20
C TYR A 368 -4.52 3.87 15.99
N GLU A 369 -3.95 3.70 14.80
CA GLU A 369 -3.02 2.60 14.54
C GLU A 369 -1.79 2.69 15.44
N ASN A 370 -1.20 3.87 15.59
CA ASN A 370 -0.02 4.08 16.42
C ASN A 370 -0.25 3.71 17.89
N GLU A 371 -1.41 4.11 18.45
CA GLU A 371 -1.85 3.72 19.80
C GLU A 371 -2.02 2.20 19.92
N LYS A 372 -2.73 1.58 18.96
CA LYS A 372 -3.05 0.15 19.00
C LYS A 372 -1.83 -0.75 18.80
N ALA A 373 -0.86 -0.34 17.97
CA ALA A 373 0.36 -1.10 17.72
C ALA A 373 1.22 -1.32 18.97
N GLU A 374 1.02 -0.53 20.02
CA GLU A 374 1.69 -0.73 21.31
C GLU A 374 1.25 -2.03 22.01
N THR A 375 0.02 -2.49 21.76
CA THR A 375 -0.54 -3.68 22.39
C THR A 375 -0.41 -4.92 21.51
N ARG A 376 -0.32 -6.12 22.13
CA ARG A 376 -0.29 -7.38 21.38
C ARG A 376 -1.59 -7.58 20.57
N GLU A 377 -2.75 -7.28 21.16
CA GLU A 377 -4.03 -7.41 20.47
C GLU A 377 -4.13 -6.45 19.28
N GLY A 378 -3.70 -5.20 19.43
CA GLY A 378 -3.68 -4.26 18.31
C GLY A 378 -2.72 -4.69 17.19
N ARG A 379 -1.65 -5.44 17.50
CA ARG A 379 -0.75 -5.99 16.47
C ARG A 379 -1.35 -7.14 15.66
N LYS A 380 -2.47 -7.73 16.09
CA LYS A 380 -3.24 -8.72 15.32
C LYS A 380 -4.17 -8.08 14.29
N ASP A 381 -4.57 -6.83 14.48
CA ASP A 381 -5.43 -6.08 13.57
C ASP A 381 -4.67 -5.49 12.37
N ARG A 382 -5.41 -5.21 11.32
CA ARG A 382 -4.95 -4.48 10.13
C ARG A 382 -5.79 -3.22 9.96
N TYR A 383 -5.12 -2.09 9.89
CA TYR A 383 -5.75 -0.78 9.88
C TYR A 383 -5.92 -0.30 8.44
N THR A 384 -7.16 -0.16 8.01
CA THR A 384 -7.51 0.22 6.64
C THR A 384 -8.83 0.96 6.60
N PHE A 385 -8.93 1.99 5.80
CA PHE A 385 -10.18 2.69 5.53
C PHE A 385 -11.25 1.80 4.90
N ALA A 386 -10.85 0.70 4.23
CA ALA A 386 -11.77 -0.11 3.42
C ALA A 386 -12.52 -1.18 4.18
N GLY A 387 -12.19 -1.45 5.44
CA GLY A 387 -12.82 -2.55 6.19
C GLY A 387 -12.13 -2.82 7.51
N ALA A 388 -12.29 -4.05 8.03
CA ALA A 388 -11.82 -4.49 9.33
C ALA A 388 -12.29 -3.58 10.49
N SER A 389 -11.56 -3.54 11.59
CA SER A 389 -11.94 -2.77 12.79
C SER A 389 -11.98 -1.26 12.54
N TYR A 390 -11.07 -0.74 11.72
CA TYR A 390 -10.97 0.70 11.52
C TYR A 390 -12.15 1.29 10.73
N PHE A 391 -12.63 0.64 9.67
CA PHE A 391 -13.77 1.19 8.91
C PHE A 391 -15.04 1.29 9.78
N LYS A 392 -15.25 0.32 10.67
CA LYS A 392 -16.34 0.39 11.66
C LYS A 392 -16.18 1.62 12.58
N ARG A 393 -14.98 1.83 13.13
CA ARG A 393 -14.67 3.03 13.92
C ARG A 393 -14.91 4.33 13.14
N MET A 394 -14.48 4.38 11.89
CA MET A 394 -14.68 5.54 11.01
C MET A 394 -16.15 5.89 10.82
N GLN A 395 -17.03 4.86 10.74
CA GLN A 395 -18.47 5.03 10.69
C GLN A 395 -19.05 5.50 12.03
N GLU A 396 -18.65 4.90 13.15
CA GLU A 396 -19.06 5.26 14.50
C GLU A 396 -18.70 6.70 14.87
N LEU A 397 -17.56 7.21 14.39
CA LEU A 397 -17.12 8.59 14.59
C LEU A 397 -17.73 9.59 13.59
N GLY A 398 -18.56 9.15 12.65
CA GLY A 398 -19.13 10.02 11.60
C GLY A 398 -18.09 10.58 10.63
N LEU A 399 -16.94 9.94 10.52
CA LEU A 399 -15.87 10.35 9.59
C LEU A 399 -16.14 9.89 8.16
N TYR A 400 -16.87 8.78 7.99
CA TYR A 400 -17.20 8.24 6.66
C TYR A 400 -18.30 9.07 5.98
N THR A 401 -18.00 9.57 4.80
CA THR A 401 -18.95 10.19 3.88
C THR A 401 -18.45 10.09 2.45
N ILE A 402 -19.38 10.11 1.49
CA ILE A 402 -19.07 10.16 0.05
C ILE A 402 -19.36 11.54 -0.57
N HIS A 403 -19.81 12.49 0.23
CA HIS A 403 -20.14 13.85 -0.20
C HIS A 403 -18.86 14.69 -0.23
N LYS A 404 -18.36 14.94 -1.44
CA LYS A 404 -17.08 15.64 -1.66
C LYS A 404 -17.04 17.04 -1.06
N ASP A 405 -18.13 17.78 -1.16
CA ASP A 405 -18.22 19.14 -0.63
C ASP A 405 -18.12 19.15 0.91
N GLU A 406 -18.77 18.17 1.57
CA GLU A 406 -18.68 18.00 3.02
C GLU A 406 -17.25 17.66 3.45
N ILE A 407 -16.57 16.78 2.71
CA ILE A 407 -15.17 16.41 2.98
C ILE A 407 -14.26 17.63 2.81
N ALA A 408 -14.39 18.36 1.71
CA ALA A 408 -13.59 19.55 1.44
C ALA A 408 -13.81 20.64 2.50
N GLU A 409 -15.06 20.87 2.91
CA GLU A 409 -15.40 21.83 3.94
C GLU A 409 -14.84 21.43 5.33
N ARG A 410 -14.81 20.12 5.66
CA ARG A 410 -14.19 19.59 6.87
C ARG A 410 -12.70 19.91 6.91
N VAL A 411 -11.97 19.67 5.82
CA VAL A 411 -10.54 20.00 5.69
C VAL A 411 -10.31 21.51 5.78
N LYS A 412 -11.13 22.30 5.13
CA LYS A 412 -11.05 23.78 5.12
C LYS A 412 -11.27 24.38 6.51
N LYS A 413 -12.25 23.89 7.28
CA LYS A 413 -12.48 24.33 8.68
C LYS A 413 -11.29 24.14 9.60
N LEU A 414 -10.41 23.22 9.26
CA LEU A 414 -9.16 22.97 9.99
C LEU A 414 -7.98 23.82 9.49
N ASN A 415 -8.20 24.68 8.52
CA ASN A 415 -7.16 25.46 7.82
C ASN A 415 -6.06 24.55 7.20
N LEU A 416 -6.46 23.39 6.68
CA LEU A 416 -5.56 22.41 6.06
C LEU A 416 -5.74 22.31 4.54
N ASP A 417 -6.65 23.06 3.94
CA ASP A 417 -6.88 23.06 2.50
C ASP A 417 -5.60 23.42 1.74
N ASN A 418 -5.28 22.59 0.76
CA ASN A 418 -4.07 22.72 -0.06
C ASN A 418 -2.75 22.82 0.72
N ILE A 419 -2.68 22.28 1.95
CA ILE A 419 -1.47 22.32 2.78
C ILE A 419 -0.25 21.71 2.06
N PHE A 420 -0.47 20.69 1.24
CA PHE A 420 0.59 20.03 0.46
C PHE A 420 1.00 20.77 -0.82
N GLU A 421 0.27 21.80 -1.22
CA GLU A 421 0.66 22.70 -2.34
C GLU A 421 1.59 23.84 -1.87
N GLN A 422 1.76 24.01 -0.57
CA GLN A 422 2.59 25.07 -0.01
C GLN A 422 4.06 24.83 -0.33
N LYS A 423 4.67 25.81 -0.99
CA LYS A 423 6.12 25.86 -1.19
C LYS A 423 6.77 26.37 0.10
N LEU A 424 7.68 25.56 0.68
CA LEU A 424 8.36 25.84 1.93
C LEU A 424 9.81 26.35 1.73
N VAL A 425 10.38 26.06 0.54
CA VAL A 425 11.75 26.43 0.15
C VAL A 425 11.75 27.24 -1.13
#